data_69fe45e3cb74966e3c313402bd892485
#
_entry.id   69fe45e3cb74966e3c313402bd892485
#
_cell.length_a   1.000
_cell.length_b   1.000
_cell.length_c   1.000
_cell.angle_alpha   90.00
_cell.angle_beta   90.00
_cell.angle_gamma   90.00
#
_symmetry.space_group_name_H-M   'P 1'
#
loop_
_entity.id
_entity.type
_entity.pdbx_description
1 polymer ?
#
loop_
_entity_poly.entity_id
_entity_poly.type
_entity_poly.pdbx_seq_one_letter_code
_entity_poly.pdbx_strand_id
1 'polypeptide(L)'
;MEQQRQSILDYATTTNIVDREKTLESAREVLNIASEAVANTYGPNGSHSLYTDIPRGKAEFTKDGISVLERISFRGAMENSLFQYFLQTSRKVNQIVGDGTTTAFIATSKIFNRIYDLISNGKLNARPHDISIALRGVTKLVQDKLMESANKLPVDNNELLDTLGRIATISLNNDKPLADVLIEAYRAVGVDGNIIVQSSPDEEFKIVPSVGYRLDYGYYSASMINDGEDNAVKLQNSDILIFEGTPNNLEHEEMIKLLINEYREQGKPLTIILGGMSVRLATYLSVVLHHSNRLNANTINIVEIPIGTKNQKERVADLGIVLNAKPINVATNILPGFEELPTEEYFNKPIKDKASEALQFMKENKYFGKSDVMSYSDYTIFENPQGAGSDLHVARINETTVELNRKLKLPSTGELEIAQLREHLSFLTNKTLRLYVGGETDTIKKARIDLFDDAIRAIKATSKFGYSKGCNLDIILALNDSILELQGIIEKEKQQSQIDLYQKSILLLTATRDAFIDLYKLLISKFYDDATVNKLITKSVEDRNVLFHNWRHQEQILFLHVAPFHCVQC
;
A
#
# COMPACT_ATOMS: atom_id res chain seq x y z
N MET A 1 31.33 20.33 -37.03
CA MET A 1 31.93 19.40 -36.07
C MET A 1 32.21 20.05 -34.70
N GLU A 2 32.69 21.27 -34.62
CA GLU A 2 32.86 21.97 -33.34
C GLU A 2 31.55 22.31 -32.64
N GLN A 3 30.53 22.77 -33.36
CA GLN A 3 29.20 23.03 -32.78
C GLN A 3 28.49 21.76 -32.26
N GLN A 4 28.71 20.57 -32.88
CA GLN A 4 28.21 19.30 -32.37
C GLN A 4 29.00 18.79 -31.14
N ARG A 5 30.31 19.08 -31.07
CA ARG A 5 31.10 18.80 -29.87
C ARG A 5 30.70 19.69 -28.70
N GLN A 6 30.40 20.96 -28.94
CA GLN A 6 29.94 21.90 -27.92
C GLN A 6 28.57 21.48 -27.35
N SER A 7 27.62 21.05 -28.20
CA SER A 7 26.30 20.52 -27.74
C SER A 7 26.40 19.23 -26.93
N ILE A 8 27.36 18.36 -27.24
CA ILE A 8 27.60 17.12 -26.46
C ILE A 8 28.28 17.42 -25.13
N LEU A 9 29.18 18.40 -25.09
CA LEU A 9 29.80 18.86 -23.86
C LEU A 9 28.81 19.59 -22.94
N ASP A 10 27.89 20.37 -23.49
CA ASP A 10 26.82 21.03 -22.73
C ASP A 10 25.82 20.00 -22.14
N TYR A 11 25.56 18.89 -22.82
CA TYR A 11 24.79 17.78 -22.28
C TYR A 11 25.52 17.00 -21.19
N ALA A 12 26.84 16.87 -21.29
CA ALA A 12 27.67 16.18 -20.29
C ALA A 12 27.91 17.02 -19.01
N THR A 13 27.75 18.35 -19.07
CA THR A 13 27.93 19.25 -17.92
C THR A 13 26.70 19.50 -17.07
N THR A 14 25.56 18.84 -17.38
CA THR A 14 24.31 18.99 -16.60
C THR A 14 24.22 18.06 -15.39
N THR A 15 25.18 17.17 -15.17
CA THR A 15 25.22 16.33 -13.97
C THR A 15 25.97 17.04 -12.85
N ASN A 16 25.26 17.69 -11.95
CA ASN A 16 25.83 18.25 -10.73
C ASN A 16 26.10 17.15 -9.72
N ILE A 17 27.38 16.87 -9.46
CA ILE A 17 27.81 16.02 -8.34
C ILE A 17 27.86 16.90 -7.10
N VAL A 18 26.95 16.64 -6.16
CA VAL A 18 26.87 17.35 -4.88
C VAL A 18 27.57 16.51 -3.82
N ASP A 19 28.35 17.18 -2.96
CA ASP A 19 29.01 16.51 -1.85
C ASP A 19 28.00 16.02 -0.80
N ARG A 20 28.49 15.15 0.08
CA ARG A 20 27.66 14.51 1.10
C ARG A 20 27.06 15.51 2.09
N GLU A 21 27.85 16.50 2.53
CA GLU A 21 27.46 17.45 3.56
C GLU A 21 26.31 18.33 3.06
N LYS A 22 26.46 18.89 1.89
CA LYS A 22 25.42 19.69 1.22
C LYS A 22 24.17 18.88 0.91
N THR A 23 24.31 17.60 0.53
CA THR A 23 23.17 16.70 0.31
C THR A 23 22.36 16.47 1.59
N LEU A 24 23.06 16.26 2.73
CA LEU A 24 22.39 16.06 4.02
C LEU A 24 21.71 17.33 4.54
N GLU A 25 22.34 18.50 4.34
CA GLU A 25 21.74 19.80 4.68
C GLU A 25 20.48 20.06 3.86
N SER A 26 20.54 19.87 2.54
CA SER A 26 19.38 20.03 1.67
C SER A 26 18.27 19.02 2.00
N ALA A 27 18.60 17.78 2.34
CA ALA A 27 17.63 16.79 2.79
C ALA A 27 16.93 17.24 4.08
N ARG A 28 17.69 17.80 5.03
CA ARG A 28 17.14 18.36 6.27
C ARG A 28 16.19 19.52 6.01
N GLU A 29 16.57 20.45 5.15
CA GLU A 29 15.76 21.62 4.79
C GLU A 29 14.45 21.19 4.12
N VAL A 30 14.52 20.30 3.12
CA VAL A 30 13.37 19.75 2.41
C VAL A 30 12.39 19.05 3.36
N LEU A 31 12.91 18.21 4.27
CA LEU A 31 12.09 17.51 5.25
C LEU A 31 11.41 18.46 6.23
N ASN A 32 12.10 19.52 6.66
CA ASN A 32 11.54 20.50 7.59
C ASN A 32 10.42 21.31 6.93
N ILE A 33 10.64 21.85 5.74
CA ILE A 33 9.64 22.63 5.00
C ILE A 33 8.38 21.78 4.73
N ALA A 34 8.56 20.57 4.22
CA ALA A 34 7.43 19.70 3.92
C ALA A 34 6.71 19.22 5.20
N SER A 35 7.45 18.93 6.27
CA SER A 35 6.89 18.55 7.56
C SER A 35 6.06 19.66 8.19
N GLU A 36 6.52 20.91 8.13
CA GLU A 36 5.77 22.08 8.61
C GLU A 36 4.47 22.29 7.79
N ALA A 37 4.54 22.11 6.48
CA ALA A 37 3.37 22.28 5.62
C ALA A 37 2.24 21.29 5.98
N VAL A 38 2.56 20.07 6.38
CA VAL A 38 1.57 19.04 6.74
C VAL A 38 1.26 18.97 8.23
N ALA A 39 2.08 19.57 9.09
CA ALA A 39 1.87 19.54 10.55
C ALA A 39 0.51 20.11 10.98
N ASN A 40 -0.01 21.08 10.23
CA ASN A 40 -1.32 21.68 10.49
C ASN A 40 -2.48 20.69 10.28
N THR A 41 -2.33 19.72 9.37
CA THR A 41 -3.36 18.69 9.12
C THR A 41 -3.29 17.54 10.12
N TYR A 42 -2.23 17.48 10.95
CA TYR A 42 -1.95 16.36 11.83
C TYR A 42 -2.92 16.28 13.02
N GLY A 43 -3.45 15.06 13.21
CA GLY A 43 -4.28 14.68 14.33
C GLY A 43 -5.78 15.03 14.18
N PRO A 44 -6.63 14.65 15.15
CA PRO A 44 -8.09 14.77 15.06
C PRO A 44 -8.57 16.22 14.90
N ASN A 45 -7.83 17.20 15.45
CA ASN A 45 -8.09 18.62 15.30
C ASN A 45 -7.19 19.29 14.26
N GLY A 46 -6.69 18.52 13.29
CA GLY A 46 -5.97 19.06 12.15
C GLY A 46 -6.84 20.02 11.33
N SER A 47 -6.23 21.10 10.86
CA SER A 47 -6.89 22.10 10.03
C SER A 47 -6.87 21.67 8.56
N HIS A 48 -7.83 22.15 7.78
CA HIS A 48 -7.77 22.01 6.33
C HIS A 48 -6.65 22.87 5.75
N SER A 49 -5.94 22.34 4.78
CA SER A 49 -4.99 23.07 3.95
C SER A 49 -5.66 23.46 2.64
N LEU A 50 -5.47 24.73 2.24
CA LEU A 50 -5.88 25.22 0.94
C LEU A 50 -4.70 25.14 -0.01
N TYR A 51 -4.87 24.49 -1.14
CA TYR A 51 -3.92 24.55 -2.24
C TYR A 51 -4.60 25.00 -3.54
N THR A 52 -3.83 25.68 -4.39
CA THR A 52 -4.31 26.15 -5.68
C THR A 52 -3.59 25.38 -6.78
N ASP A 53 -4.36 24.70 -7.63
CA ASP A 53 -3.85 24.14 -8.88
C ASP A 53 -3.75 25.28 -9.92
N ILE A 54 -2.59 25.90 -9.98
CA ILE A 54 -2.33 27.06 -10.87
C ILE A 54 -2.69 26.75 -12.33
N PRO A 55 -2.33 25.59 -12.91
CA PRO A 55 -2.71 25.26 -14.30
C PRO A 55 -4.20 25.16 -14.53
N ARG A 56 -4.99 24.76 -13.53
CA ARG A 56 -6.44 24.57 -13.64
C ARG A 56 -7.27 25.70 -13.05
N GLY A 57 -6.63 26.63 -12.35
CA GLY A 57 -7.32 27.76 -11.70
C GLY A 57 -8.30 27.34 -10.59
N LYS A 58 -8.17 26.11 -10.06
CA LYS A 58 -9.03 25.61 -8.99
C LYS A 58 -8.31 25.67 -7.65
N ALA A 59 -9.05 26.08 -6.63
CA ALA A 59 -8.63 25.98 -5.24
C ALA A 59 -9.30 24.76 -4.61
N GLU A 60 -8.53 23.91 -3.97
CA GLU A 60 -9.04 22.72 -3.28
C GLU A 60 -8.66 22.77 -1.79
N PHE A 61 -9.59 22.37 -0.94
CA PHE A 61 -9.37 22.21 0.50
C PHE A 61 -9.21 20.73 0.81
N THR A 62 -8.16 20.39 1.55
CA THR A 62 -7.97 19.03 2.04
C THR A 62 -7.47 19.02 3.48
N LYS A 63 -7.86 18.00 4.23
CA LYS A 63 -7.31 17.66 5.54
C LYS A 63 -6.32 16.48 5.44
N ASP A 64 -6.33 15.78 4.32
CA ASP A 64 -5.46 14.65 4.09
C ASP A 64 -4.01 15.10 3.83
N GLY A 65 -3.09 14.61 4.70
CA GLY A 65 -1.69 14.98 4.64
C GLY A 65 -0.96 14.47 3.41
N ILE A 66 -1.32 13.30 2.86
CA ILE A 66 -0.68 12.80 1.63
C ILE A 66 -1.05 13.66 0.44
N SER A 67 -2.30 14.09 0.35
CA SER A 67 -2.77 15.03 -0.69
C SER A 67 -2.02 16.36 -0.63
N VAL A 68 -1.73 16.88 0.57
CA VAL A 68 -0.90 18.10 0.74
C VAL A 68 0.53 17.83 0.28
N LEU A 69 1.15 16.72 0.72
CA LEU A 69 2.52 16.36 0.33
C LEU A 69 2.67 16.22 -1.18
N GLU A 70 1.73 15.58 -1.85
CA GLU A 70 1.79 15.37 -3.30
C GLU A 70 1.71 16.65 -4.14
N ARG A 71 1.25 17.75 -3.54
CA ARG A 71 1.19 19.07 -4.18
C ARG A 71 2.41 19.94 -3.91
N ILE A 72 3.28 19.53 -2.99
CA ILE A 72 4.53 20.26 -2.72
C ILE A 72 5.52 19.98 -3.87
N SER A 73 6.14 21.04 -4.37
CA SER A 73 7.26 20.96 -5.31
C SER A 73 8.33 21.97 -4.94
N PHE A 74 9.58 21.58 -5.07
CA PHE A 74 10.73 22.42 -4.83
C PHE A 74 11.29 22.94 -6.15
N ARG A 75 11.75 24.20 -6.18
CA ARG A 75 12.30 24.82 -7.39
C ARG A 75 13.63 24.20 -7.81
N GLY A 76 14.48 23.82 -6.84
CA GLY A 76 15.76 23.17 -7.10
C GLY A 76 15.56 21.71 -7.50
N ALA A 77 16.25 21.25 -8.53
CA ALA A 77 16.13 19.88 -9.03
C ALA A 77 16.59 18.84 -8.00
N MET A 78 17.63 19.15 -7.22
CA MET A 78 18.14 18.29 -6.15
C MET A 78 17.13 18.19 -5.01
N GLU A 79 16.63 19.33 -4.53
CA GLU A 79 15.66 19.41 -3.44
C GLU A 79 14.36 18.67 -3.82
N ASN A 80 13.90 18.85 -5.06
CA ASN A 80 12.71 18.16 -5.55
C ASN A 80 12.94 16.64 -5.64
N SER A 81 14.11 16.20 -6.08
CA SER A 81 14.46 14.76 -6.13
C SER A 81 14.52 14.14 -4.73
N LEU A 82 15.13 14.83 -3.77
CA LEU A 82 15.17 14.42 -2.37
C LEU A 82 13.76 14.34 -1.78
N PHE A 83 12.93 15.35 -2.05
CA PHE A 83 11.54 15.35 -1.60
C PHE A 83 10.75 14.17 -2.16
N GLN A 84 10.84 13.90 -3.46
CA GLN A 84 10.17 12.74 -4.08
C GLN A 84 10.62 11.41 -3.47
N TYR A 85 11.90 11.30 -3.11
CA TYR A 85 12.40 10.12 -2.41
C TYR A 85 11.75 9.94 -1.02
N PHE A 86 11.65 11.02 -0.23
CA PHE A 86 10.98 10.95 1.08
C PHE A 86 9.47 10.76 0.99
N LEU A 87 8.82 11.33 -0.03
CA LEU A 87 7.39 11.15 -0.28
C LEU A 87 7.01 9.68 -0.51
N GLN A 88 7.92 8.87 -1.08
CA GLN A 88 7.70 7.43 -1.26
C GLN A 88 7.41 6.72 0.06
N THR A 89 7.98 7.19 1.18
CA THR A 89 7.70 6.63 2.51
C THR A 89 6.21 6.74 2.87
N SER A 90 5.63 7.93 2.72
CA SER A 90 4.21 8.14 2.99
C SER A 90 3.31 7.40 2.00
N ARG A 91 3.68 7.38 0.71
CA ARG A 91 2.95 6.58 -0.30
C ARG A 91 2.93 5.10 0.04
N LYS A 92 4.04 4.55 0.51
CA LYS A 92 4.12 3.15 0.91
C LYS A 92 3.25 2.86 2.13
N VAL A 93 3.22 3.75 3.14
CA VAL A 93 2.32 3.62 4.28
C VAL A 93 0.86 3.68 3.82
N ASN A 94 0.51 4.61 2.93
CA ASN A 94 -0.83 4.71 2.36
C ASN A 94 -1.27 3.43 1.64
N GLN A 95 -0.41 2.85 0.84
CA GLN A 95 -0.70 1.60 0.11
C GLN A 95 -0.93 0.40 1.04
N ILE A 96 -0.22 0.33 2.17
CA ILE A 96 -0.25 -0.85 3.05
C ILE A 96 -1.34 -0.73 4.12
N VAL A 97 -1.53 0.46 4.69
CA VAL A 97 -2.39 0.69 5.85
C VAL A 97 -3.56 1.62 5.53
N GLY A 98 -3.36 2.59 4.63
CA GLY A 98 -4.35 3.62 4.27
C GLY A 98 -4.45 4.78 5.25
N ASP A 99 -3.82 4.69 6.43
CA ASP A 99 -3.83 5.73 7.47
C ASP A 99 -2.41 5.96 8.03
N GLY A 100 -2.22 7.07 8.72
CA GLY A 100 -0.94 7.42 9.35
C GLY A 100 0.13 7.98 8.40
N THR A 101 -0.21 8.34 7.19
CA THR A 101 0.70 8.91 6.17
C THR A 101 1.39 10.19 6.65
N THR A 102 0.62 11.10 7.25
CA THR A 102 1.13 12.34 7.86
C THR A 102 2.07 12.04 9.03
N THR A 103 1.68 11.09 9.89
CA THR A 103 2.53 10.61 11.00
C THR A 103 3.86 10.08 10.49
N ALA A 104 3.85 9.24 9.46
CA ALA A 104 5.06 8.65 8.88
C ALA A 104 6.00 9.71 8.33
N PHE A 105 5.49 10.71 7.62
CA PHE A 105 6.34 11.78 7.06
C PHE A 105 6.96 12.66 8.16
N ILE A 106 6.15 13.12 9.12
CA ILE A 106 6.65 13.95 10.22
C ILE A 106 7.63 13.16 11.09
N ALA A 107 7.37 11.86 11.36
CA ALA A 107 8.28 10.98 12.07
C ALA A 107 9.62 10.86 11.33
N THR A 108 9.59 10.63 10.02
CA THR A 108 10.79 10.56 9.18
C THR A 108 11.62 11.84 9.28
N SER A 109 10.98 13.02 9.17
CA SER A 109 11.65 14.31 9.32
C SER A 109 12.32 14.45 10.69
N LYS A 110 11.61 14.14 11.77
CA LYS A 110 12.13 14.28 13.13
C LYS A 110 13.23 13.29 13.45
N ILE A 111 13.11 12.03 13.02
CA ILE A 111 14.14 11.00 13.18
C ILE A 111 15.41 11.40 12.40
N PHE A 112 15.25 11.82 11.14
CA PHE A 112 16.36 12.28 10.32
C PHE A 112 17.11 13.43 10.99
N ASN A 113 16.40 14.46 11.45
CA ASN A 113 17.01 15.61 12.12
C ASN A 113 17.80 15.21 13.37
N ARG A 114 17.26 14.33 14.21
CA ARG A 114 17.93 13.87 15.42
C ARG A 114 19.17 13.04 15.12
N ILE A 115 19.11 12.16 14.12
CA ILE A 115 20.28 11.38 13.68
C ILE A 115 21.33 12.32 13.07
N TYR A 116 20.91 13.29 12.26
CA TYR A 116 21.79 14.31 11.71
C TYR A 116 22.54 15.08 12.82
N ASP A 117 21.82 15.53 13.85
CA ASP A 117 22.40 16.23 14.99
C ASP A 117 23.39 15.34 15.78
N LEU A 118 23.10 14.04 15.94
CA LEU A 118 24.03 13.09 16.57
C LEU A 118 25.33 12.94 15.78
N ILE A 119 25.26 12.92 14.46
CA ILE A 119 26.43 12.82 13.57
C ILE A 119 27.21 14.13 13.60
N SER A 120 26.54 15.28 13.43
CA SER A 120 27.16 16.60 13.36
C SER A 120 27.85 17.00 14.68
N ASN A 121 27.29 16.58 15.82
CA ASN A 121 27.85 16.80 17.14
C ASN A 121 28.90 15.75 17.55
N GLY A 122 29.28 14.84 16.65
CA GLY A 122 30.26 13.79 16.90
C GLY A 122 29.87 12.71 17.91
N LYS A 123 28.60 12.70 18.37
CA LYS A 123 28.09 11.71 19.31
C LYS A 123 27.87 10.34 18.66
N LEU A 124 27.53 10.30 17.37
CA LEU A 124 27.40 9.10 16.56
C LEU A 124 28.48 9.06 15.50
N ASN A 125 29.62 8.48 15.86
CA ASN A 125 30.72 8.24 14.92
C ASN A 125 30.53 6.85 14.28
N ALA A 126 29.83 6.82 13.13
CA ALA A 126 29.55 5.59 12.39
C ALA A 126 29.43 5.89 10.89
N ARG A 127 29.80 4.90 10.06
CA ARG A 127 29.61 5.02 8.61
C ARG A 127 28.10 4.91 8.28
N PRO A 128 27.63 5.52 7.19
CA PRO A 128 26.21 5.44 6.79
C PRO A 128 25.69 4.00 6.68
N HIS A 129 26.53 3.09 6.19
CA HIS A 129 26.21 1.66 6.09
C HIS A 129 25.96 1.02 7.46
N ASP A 130 26.80 1.32 8.45
CA ASP A 130 26.69 0.78 9.81
C ASP A 130 25.42 1.32 10.49
N ILE A 131 25.08 2.60 10.27
CA ILE A 131 23.84 3.22 10.74
C ILE A 131 22.62 2.51 10.12
N SER A 132 22.66 2.22 8.81
CA SER A 132 21.58 1.53 8.12
C SER A 132 21.35 0.12 8.65
N ILE A 133 22.43 -0.63 8.93
CA ILE A 133 22.33 -1.97 9.54
C ILE A 133 21.74 -1.88 10.94
N ALA A 134 22.25 -0.97 11.77
CA ALA A 134 21.77 -0.78 13.14
C ALA A 134 20.28 -0.37 13.15
N LEU A 135 19.86 0.55 12.28
CA LEU A 135 18.45 0.95 12.15
C LEU A 135 17.54 -0.23 11.79
N ARG A 136 17.96 -1.11 10.87
CA ARG A 136 17.17 -2.31 10.53
C ARG A 136 17.01 -3.25 11.72
N GLY A 137 18.10 -3.49 12.47
CA GLY A 137 18.05 -4.31 13.68
C GLY A 137 17.14 -3.72 14.75
N VAL A 138 17.28 -2.43 15.01
CA VAL A 138 16.43 -1.67 15.93
C VAL A 138 14.97 -1.71 15.52
N THR A 139 14.69 -1.49 14.22
CA THR A 139 13.33 -1.54 13.68
C THR A 139 12.67 -2.88 13.93
N LYS A 140 13.39 -3.98 13.68
CA LYS A 140 12.87 -5.33 13.92
C LYS A 140 12.55 -5.56 15.41
N LEU A 141 13.47 -5.18 16.30
CA LEU A 141 13.27 -5.32 17.75
C LEU A 141 12.00 -4.58 18.23
N VAL A 142 11.80 -3.35 17.75
CA VAL A 142 10.63 -2.55 18.09
C VAL A 142 9.35 -3.15 17.51
N GLN A 143 9.40 -3.68 16.28
CA GLN A 143 8.27 -4.36 15.66
C GLN A 143 7.84 -5.60 16.47
N ASP A 144 8.79 -6.43 16.86
CA ASP A 144 8.50 -7.64 17.66
C ASP A 144 7.79 -7.26 18.97
N LYS A 145 8.26 -6.22 19.66
CA LYS A 145 7.62 -5.70 20.89
C LYS A 145 6.22 -5.11 20.64
N LEU A 146 6.03 -4.42 19.54
CA LEU A 146 4.71 -3.90 19.16
C LEU A 146 3.73 -5.03 18.87
N MET A 147 4.17 -6.09 18.17
CA MET A 147 3.34 -7.26 17.89
C MET A 147 2.95 -8.00 19.17
N GLU A 148 3.87 -8.11 20.13
CA GLU A 148 3.59 -8.71 21.44
C GLU A 148 2.60 -7.88 22.28
N SER A 149 2.65 -6.55 22.18
CA SER A 149 1.80 -5.63 22.96
C SER A 149 0.46 -5.32 22.30
N ALA A 150 0.26 -5.70 21.04
CA ALA A 150 -0.96 -5.42 20.31
C ALA A 150 -2.18 -6.15 20.88
N ASN A 151 -3.29 -5.43 21.00
CA ASN A 151 -4.57 -6.02 21.35
C ASN A 151 -5.13 -6.79 20.14
N LYS A 152 -5.56 -8.02 20.38
CA LYS A 152 -6.21 -8.83 19.36
C LYS A 152 -7.67 -8.44 19.24
N LEU A 153 -8.23 -8.63 18.04
CA LEU A 153 -9.66 -8.43 17.85
C LEU A 153 -10.46 -9.45 18.67
N PRO A 154 -11.60 -9.04 19.26
CA PRO A 154 -12.50 -9.93 19.94
C PRO A 154 -13.01 -11.05 19.02
N VAL A 155 -13.30 -12.21 19.58
CA VAL A 155 -13.87 -13.36 18.87
C VAL A 155 -15.40 -13.26 18.79
N ASP A 156 -16.02 -12.63 19.79
CA ASP A 156 -17.45 -12.38 19.79
C ASP A 156 -17.84 -11.34 18.73
N ASN A 157 -18.84 -11.66 17.91
CA ASN A 157 -19.24 -10.80 16.78
C ASN A 157 -19.73 -9.41 17.19
N ASN A 158 -20.39 -9.27 18.32
CA ASN A 158 -20.92 -7.97 18.76
C ASN A 158 -19.80 -7.08 19.29
N GLU A 159 -18.93 -7.64 20.12
CA GLU A 159 -17.74 -6.95 20.64
C GLU A 159 -16.76 -6.60 19.51
N LEU A 160 -16.64 -7.48 18.51
CA LEU A 160 -15.86 -7.24 17.31
C LEU A 160 -16.37 -6.04 16.51
N LEU A 161 -17.68 -6.02 16.20
CA LEU A 161 -18.30 -4.91 15.46
C LEU A 161 -18.21 -3.59 16.24
N ASP A 162 -18.33 -3.63 17.56
CA ASP A 162 -18.16 -2.47 18.43
C ASP A 162 -16.72 -1.94 18.39
N THR A 163 -15.73 -2.83 18.41
CA THR A 163 -14.32 -2.47 18.29
C THR A 163 -14.02 -1.87 16.92
N LEU A 164 -14.52 -2.49 15.85
CA LEU A 164 -14.39 -1.97 14.48
C LEU A 164 -15.11 -0.62 14.33
N GLY A 165 -16.26 -0.43 14.99
CA GLY A 165 -16.97 0.84 15.00
C GLY A 165 -16.17 1.99 15.61
N ARG A 166 -15.41 1.73 16.69
CA ARG A 166 -14.49 2.71 17.27
C ARG A 166 -13.34 3.04 16.31
N ILE A 167 -12.76 2.04 15.66
CA ILE A 167 -11.69 2.23 14.68
C ILE A 167 -12.20 3.05 13.49
N ALA A 168 -13.36 2.65 12.92
CA ALA A 168 -14.00 3.37 11.83
C ALA A 168 -14.28 4.83 12.20
N THR A 169 -14.83 5.08 13.40
CA THR A 169 -15.14 6.45 13.86
C THR A 169 -13.89 7.33 13.85
N ILE A 170 -12.76 6.80 14.30
CA ILE A 170 -11.50 7.54 14.33
C ILE A 170 -11.00 7.84 12.90
N SER A 171 -10.94 6.84 12.03
CA SER A 171 -10.50 6.98 10.64
C SER A 171 -11.43 7.91 9.84
N LEU A 172 -12.71 7.95 10.18
CA LEU A 172 -13.71 8.84 9.57
C LEU A 172 -13.77 10.22 10.26
N ASN A 173 -12.69 10.69 10.88
CA ASN A 173 -12.59 12.00 11.54
C ASN A 173 -13.63 12.23 12.64
N ASN A 174 -14.00 11.22 13.41
CA ASN A 174 -15.05 11.22 14.44
C ASN A 174 -16.48 11.46 13.91
N ASP A 175 -16.72 11.17 12.62
CA ASP A 175 -18.06 11.17 12.05
C ASP A 175 -18.74 9.82 12.33
N LYS A 176 -19.48 9.78 13.43
CA LYS A 176 -20.18 8.57 13.86
C LYS A 176 -21.24 8.08 12.87
N PRO A 177 -22.09 8.94 12.27
CA PRO A 177 -23.01 8.53 11.21
C PRO A 177 -22.34 7.78 10.06
N LEU A 178 -21.19 8.25 9.56
CA LEU A 178 -20.44 7.55 8.52
C LEU A 178 -19.88 6.21 9.03
N ALA A 179 -19.40 6.17 10.27
CA ALA A 179 -18.92 4.93 10.87
C ALA A 179 -20.04 3.88 11.00
N ASP A 180 -21.24 4.29 11.38
CA ASP A 180 -22.38 3.41 11.51
C ASP A 180 -22.76 2.77 10.15
N VAL A 181 -22.72 3.55 9.05
CA VAL A 181 -22.92 3.04 7.68
C VAL A 181 -21.87 1.99 7.33
N LEU A 182 -20.59 2.24 7.63
CA LEU A 182 -19.50 1.29 7.36
C LEU A 182 -19.65 0.01 8.18
N ILE A 183 -20.05 0.10 9.45
CA ILE A 183 -20.27 -1.06 10.30
C ILE A 183 -21.48 -1.87 9.86
N GLU A 184 -22.53 -1.23 9.34
CA GLU A 184 -23.65 -1.94 8.72
C GLU A 184 -23.18 -2.72 7.49
N ALA A 185 -22.31 -2.14 6.66
CA ALA A 185 -21.70 -2.85 5.54
C ALA A 185 -20.88 -4.06 6.02
N TYR A 186 -20.05 -3.93 7.05
CA TYR A 186 -19.32 -5.06 7.62
C TYR A 186 -20.21 -6.10 8.28
N ARG A 187 -21.33 -5.70 8.88
CA ARG A 187 -22.34 -6.65 9.40
C ARG A 187 -22.93 -7.52 8.29
N ALA A 188 -23.11 -6.96 7.10
CA ALA A 188 -23.68 -7.68 5.96
C ALA A 188 -22.66 -8.62 5.29
N VAL A 189 -21.39 -8.23 5.18
CA VAL A 189 -20.37 -8.97 4.40
C VAL A 189 -19.39 -9.74 5.28
N GLY A 190 -19.30 -9.43 6.57
CA GLY A 190 -18.30 -9.95 7.51
C GLY A 190 -17.00 -9.14 7.47
N VAL A 191 -16.16 -9.29 8.52
CA VAL A 191 -14.92 -8.53 8.68
C VAL A 191 -13.89 -8.84 7.59
N ASP A 192 -13.88 -10.07 7.12
CA ASP A 192 -13.00 -10.53 6.03
C ASP A 192 -13.58 -10.19 4.64
N GLY A 193 -14.77 -9.57 4.58
CA GLY A 193 -15.42 -9.22 3.33
C GLY A 193 -14.81 -7.98 2.65
N ASN A 194 -15.02 -7.86 1.36
CA ASN A 194 -14.57 -6.73 0.57
C ASN A 194 -15.70 -5.71 0.42
N ILE A 195 -15.43 -4.46 0.79
CA ILE A 195 -16.33 -3.33 0.56
C ILE A 195 -15.73 -2.48 -0.55
N ILE A 196 -16.54 -2.23 -1.59
CA ILE A 196 -16.19 -1.38 -2.72
C ILE A 196 -16.97 -0.08 -2.55
N VAL A 197 -16.25 1.03 -2.47
CA VAL A 197 -16.85 2.34 -2.30
C VAL A 197 -17.02 3.01 -3.66
N GLN A 198 -18.21 3.50 -3.96
CA GLN A 198 -18.53 4.18 -5.21
C GLN A 198 -19.41 5.40 -4.96
N SER A 199 -19.35 6.38 -5.88
CA SER A 199 -20.25 7.54 -5.82
C SER A 199 -21.70 7.12 -6.06
N SER A 200 -22.61 7.61 -5.21
CA SER A 200 -24.05 7.45 -5.44
C SER A 200 -24.54 8.51 -6.45
N PRO A 201 -25.43 8.18 -7.39
CA PRO A 201 -26.14 9.19 -8.15
C PRO A 201 -27.04 10.06 -7.25
N ASP A 202 -27.45 9.52 -6.11
CA ASP A 202 -28.35 10.18 -5.16
C ASP A 202 -27.56 10.77 -3.97
N GLU A 203 -28.26 11.48 -3.07
CA GLU A 203 -27.69 12.00 -1.82
C GLU A 203 -27.59 10.94 -0.71
N GLU A 204 -28.28 9.80 -0.87
CA GLU A 204 -28.36 8.74 0.12
C GLU A 204 -27.24 7.69 -0.02
N PHE A 205 -26.88 7.08 1.11
CA PHE A 205 -26.04 5.91 1.14
C PHE A 205 -26.83 4.66 0.78
N LYS A 206 -26.24 3.78 -0.05
CA LYS A 206 -26.87 2.49 -0.39
C LYS A 206 -25.85 1.37 -0.23
N ILE A 207 -26.26 0.30 0.42
CA ILE A 207 -25.47 -0.90 0.64
C ILE A 207 -26.05 -1.99 -0.26
N VAL A 208 -25.27 -2.43 -1.25
CA VAL A 208 -25.74 -3.42 -2.25
C VAL A 208 -24.79 -4.61 -2.27
N PRO A 209 -25.26 -5.84 -2.02
CA PRO A 209 -24.43 -7.03 -2.26
C PRO A 209 -23.94 -7.07 -3.70
N SER A 210 -22.67 -7.36 -3.88
CA SER A 210 -22.02 -7.41 -5.21
C SER A 210 -21.59 -8.84 -5.54
N VAL A 211 -21.62 -9.19 -6.81
CA VAL A 211 -21.19 -10.50 -7.33
C VAL A 211 -19.79 -10.39 -7.96
N GLY A 212 -18.94 -9.46 -7.51
CA GLY A 212 -17.62 -9.19 -8.10
C GLY A 212 -16.47 -9.72 -7.24
N TYR A 213 -15.45 -10.31 -7.87
CA TYR A 213 -14.19 -10.71 -7.23
C TYR A 213 -13.21 -9.55 -7.26
N ARG A 214 -12.81 -9.04 -6.10
CA ARG A 214 -11.88 -7.92 -5.99
C ARG A 214 -10.45 -8.41 -5.87
N LEU A 215 -9.59 -7.86 -6.73
CA LEU A 215 -8.14 -8.00 -6.69
C LEU A 215 -7.54 -6.64 -6.31
N ASP A 216 -6.76 -6.57 -5.25
CA ASP A 216 -6.17 -5.32 -4.74
C ASP A 216 -4.93 -4.88 -5.55
N TYR A 217 -5.08 -4.86 -6.88
CA TYR A 217 -4.14 -4.35 -7.87
C TYR A 217 -4.93 -3.73 -9.01
N GLY A 218 -4.57 -2.52 -9.39
CA GLY A 218 -5.27 -1.74 -10.41
C GLY A 218 -4.62 -1.79 -11.78
N TYR A 219 -5.07 -0.91 -12.67
CA TYR A 219 -4.51 -0.79 -14.01
C TYR A 219 -3.05 -0.30 -13.96
N TYR A 220 -2.23 -0.81 -14.88
CA TYR A 220 -0.81 -0.45 -14.97
C TYR A 220 -0.57 1.03 -15.31
N SER A 221 -1.40 1.65 -16.13
CA SER A 221 -1.23 3.03 -16.59
C SER A 221 -2.56 3.75 -16.73
N ALA A 222 -2.61 5.00 -16.31
CA ALA A 222 -3.74 5.89 -16.52
C ALA A 222 -4.10 6.08 -18.00
N SER A 223 -3.19 5.77 -18.94
CA SER A 223 -3.47 5.77 -20.38
C SER A 223 -4.48 4.70 -20.80
N MET A 224 -4.79 3.74 -19.92
CA MET A 224 -5.79 2.69 -20.17
C MET A 224 -7.22 3.15 -19.85
N ILE A 225 -7.39 4.21 -19.07
CA ILE A 225 -8.70 4.71 -18.65
C ILE A 225 -9.58 4.99 -19.87
N ASN A 226 -10.75 4.38 -19.90
CA ASN A 226 -11.78 4.59 -20.92
C ASN A 226 -13.09 5.16 -20.34
N ASP A 227 -13.19 5.25 -19.02
CA ASP A 227 -14.25 5.93 -18.31
C ASP A 227 -13.64 7.06 -17.46
N GLY A 228 -13.85 8.30 -17.92
CA GLY A 228 -13.29 9.49 -17.26
C GLY A 228 -14.10 9.96 -16.05
N GLU A 229 -15.34 9.51 -15.87
CA GLU A 229 -16.16 9.86 -14.71
C GLU A 229 -15.66 9.14 -13.46
N ASP A 230 -15.44 7.83 -13.57
CA ASP A 230 -14.95 7.01 -12.47
C ASP A 230 -13.42 6.86 -12.43
N ASN A 231 -12.69 7.47 -13.38
CA ASN A 231 -11.25 7.24 -13.57
C ASN A 231 -10.88 5.75 -13.64
N ALA A 232 -11.65 4.99 -14.39
CA ALA A 232 -11.58 3.54 -14.44
C ALA A 232 -11.41 2.99 -15.86
N VAL A 233 -10.93 1.76 -15.94
CA VAL A 233 -11.00 0.93 -17.15
C VAL A 233 -12.21 0.01 -17.00
N LYS A 234 -13.23 0.19 -17.84
CA LYS A 234 -14.44 -0.64 -17.85
C LYS A 234 -14.50 -1.45 -19.13
N LEU A 235 -14.44 -2.77 -19.01
CA LEU A 235 -14.46 -3.72 -20.12
C LEU A 235 -15.56 -4.76 -19.90
N GLN A 236 -16.51 -4.84 -20.82
CA GLN A 236 -17.56 -5.86 -20.78
C GLN A 236 -17.14 -7.12 -21.52
N ASN A 237 -17.37 -8.29 -20.92
CA ASN A 237 -17.04 -9.62 -21.48
C ASN A 237 -15.59 -9.69 -21.97
N SER A 238 -14.65 -9.18 -21.17
CA SER A 238 -13.23 -9.16 -21.47
C SER A 238 -12.65 -10.56 -21.46
N ASP A 239 -11.85 -10.89 -22.48
CA ASP A 239 -10.97 -12.05 -22.43
C ASP A 239 -9.81 -11.74 -21.46
N ILE A 240 -9.46 -12.72 -20.62
CA ILE A 240 -8.47 -12.53 -19.55
C ILE A 240 -7.37 -13.55 -19.70
N LEU A 241 -6.13 -13.06 -19.77
CA LEU A 241 -4.92 -13.88 -19.82
C LEU A 241 -4.08 -13.65 -18.55
N ILE A 242 -3.59 -14.74 -17.96
CA ILE A 242 -2.86 -14.69 -16.68
C ILE A 242 -1.46 -15.27 -16.86
N PHE A 243 -0.45 -14.54 -16.40
CA PHE A 243 0.94 -15.00 -16.34
C PHE A 243 1.36 -15.21 -14.87
N GLU A 244 1.94 -16.37 -14.57
CA GLU A 244 2.55 -16.66 -13.26
C GLU A 244 3.98 -16.10 -13.19
N GLY A 245 4.14 -14.79 -13.34
CA GLY A 245 5.43 -14.15 -13.27
C GLY A 245 5.60 -13.02 -14.27
N THR A 246 6.84 -12.57 -14.40
CA THR A 246 7.21 -11.49 -15.32
C THR A 246 7.61 -12.08 -16.67
N PRO A 247 6.86 -11.83 -17.76
CA PRO A 247 7.23 -12.25 -19.10
C PRO A 247 8.39 -11.38 -19.61
N ASN A 248 9.62 -11.82 -19.37
CA ASN A 248 10.84 -11.06 -19.65
C ASN A 248 11.69 -11.61 -20.81
N ASN A 249 11.26 -12.70 -21.45
CA ASN A 249 11.90 -13.24 -22.63
C ASN A 249 11.26 -12.70 -23.93
N LEU A 250 12.01 -12.77 -25.04
CA LEU A 250 11.58 -12.23 -26.33
C LEU A 250 10.34 -12.92 -26.89
N GLU A 251 10.19 -14.22 -26.67
CA GLU A 251 9.07 -15.02 -27.15
C GLU A 251 7.75 -14.62 -26.48
N HIS A 252 7.73 -14.50 -25.15
CA HIS A 252 6.54 -14.06 -24.42
C HIS A 252 6.19 -12.60 -24.74
N GLU A 253 7.19 -11.73 -24.85
CA GLU A 253 6.96 -10.33 -25.23
C GLU A 253 6.34 -10.21 -26.62
N GLU A 254 6.85 -10.96 -27.60
CA GLU A 254 6.32 -10.93 -28.96
C GLU A 254 4.90 -11.51 -29.02
N MET A 255 4.62 -12.57 -28.27
CA MET A 255 3.28 -13.14 -28.14
C MET A 255 2.29 -12.11 -27.56
N ILE A 256 2.68 -11.39 -26.51
CA ILE A 256 1.83 -10.34 -25.90
C ILE A 256 1.58 -9.20 -26.89
N LYS A 257 2.59 -8.77 -27.65
CA LYS A 257 2.45 -7.71 -28.66
C LYS A 257 1.50 -8.12 -29.79
N LEU A 258 1.64 -9.34 -30.30
CA LEU A 258 0.74 -9.88 -31.33
C LEU A 258 -0.70 -9.94 -30.81
N LEU A 259 -0.90 -10.42 -29.59
CA LEU A 259 -2.20 -10.51 -28.96
C LEU A 259 -2.86 -9.13 -28.82
N ILE A 260 -2.13 -8.15 -28.29
CA ILE A 260 -2.64 -6.79 -28.10
C ILE A 260 -3.02 -6.15 -29.45
N ASN A 261 -2.19 -6.33 -30.49
CA ASN A 261 -2.50 -5.80 -31.80
C ASN A 261 -3.76 -6.45 -32.38
N GLU A 262 -3.88 -7.77 -32.31
CA GLU A 262 -5.06 -8.49 -32.79
C GLU A 262 -6.34 -8.01 -32.11
N TYR A 263 -6.33 -7.89 -30.78
CA TYR A 263 -7.51 -7.46 -30.02
C TYR A 263 -7.89 -6.00 -30.30
N ARG A 264 -6.89 -5.12 -30.46
CA ARG A 264 -7.14 -3.72 -30.84
C ARG A 264 -7.71 -3.59 -32.25
N GLU A 265 -7.19 -4.32 -33.21
CA GLU A 265 -7.71 -4.32 -34.60
C GLU A 265 -9.16 -4.82 -34.65
N GLN A 266 -9.49 -5.80 -33.80
CA GLN A 266 -10.84 -6.35 -33.71
C GLN A 266 -11.77 -5.52 -32.79
N GLY A 267 -11.26 -4.53 -32.05
CA GLY A 267 -12.02 -3.78 -31.07
C GLY A 267 -12.54 -4.62 -29.90
N LYS A 268 -11.90 -5.77 -29.60
CA LYS A 268 -12.30 -6.69 -28.54
C LYS A 268 -11.64 -6.32 -27.20
N PRO A 269 -12.36 -6.50 -26.07
CA PRO A 269 -11.79 -6.25 -24.77
C PRO A 269 -10.84 -7.36 -24.34
N LEU A 270 -9.66 -6.96 -23.82
CA LEU A 270 -8.63 -7.86 -23.30
C LEU A 270 -8.07 -7.34 -21.99
N THR A 271 -7.97 -8.21 -21.00
CA THR A 271 -7.26 -7.96 -19.75
C THR A 271 -6.10 -8.93 -19.61
N ILE A 272 -4.89 -8.41 -19.38
CA ILE A 272 -3.69 -9.21 -19.16
C ILE A 272 -3.23 -8.99 -17.72
N ILE A 273 -3.07 -10.09 -16.97
CA ILE A 273 -2.58 -10.09 -15.59
C ILE A 273 -1.17 -10.71 -15.64
N LEU A 274 -0.17 -9.99 -15.09
CA LEU A 274 1.23 -10.41 -15.12
C LEU A 274 1.98 -10.00 -13.85
N GLY A 275 3.11 -10.68 -13.57
CA GLY A 275 3.89 -10.47 -12.35
C GLY A 275 4.84 -9.28 -12.38
N GLY A 276 4.97 -8.63 -13.51
CA GLY A 276 5.83 -7.50 -13.77
C GLY A 276 6.08 -7.34 -15.26
N MET A 277 6.68 -6.22 -15.66
CA MET A 277 6.84 -5.86 -17.06
C MET A 277 8.30 -5.54 -17.40
N SER A 278 8.78 -6.03 -18.54
CA SER A 278 10.08 -5.63 -19.06
C SER A 278 10.04 -4.19 -19.59
N VAL A 279 11.18 -3.51 -19.58
CA VAL A 279 11.31 -2.14 -20.13
C VAL A 279 10.87 -2.10 -21.61
N ARG A 280 11.18 -3.14 -22.40
CA ARG A 280 10.80 -3.22 -23.81
C ARG A 280 9.28 -3.30 -24.00
N LEU A 281 8.60 -4.14 -23.21
CA LEU A 281 7.15 -4.27 -23.27
C LEU A 281 6.47 -3.00 -22.76
N ALA A 282 6.96 -2.40 -21.68
CA ALA A 282 6.46 -1.13 -21.15
C ALA A 282 6.57 0.00 -22.18
N THR A 283 7.71 0.12 -22.87
CA THR A 283 7.91 1.10 -23.93
C THR A 283 6.95 0.88 -25.10
N TYR A 284 6.78 -0.35 -25.55
CA TYR A 284 5.81 -0.69 -26.59
C TYR A 284 4.39 -0.27 -26.19
N LEU A 285 3.96 -0.63 -24.98
CA LEU A 285 2.64 -0.30 -24.46
C LEU A 285 2.41 1.21 -24.35
N SER A 286 3.41 1.97 -23.91
CA SER A 286 3.28 3.43 -23.80
C SER A 286 2.98 4.08 -25.16
N VAL A 287 3.59 3.58 -26.23
CA VAL A 287 3.34 4.04 -27.61
C VAL A 287 1.93 3.64 -28.07
N VAL A 288 1.59 2.36 -27.89
CA VAL A 288 0.33 1.79 -28.36
C VAL A 288 -0.88 2.39 -27.65
N LEU A 289 -0.79 2.56 -26.33
CA LEU A 289 -1.88 3.12 -25.52
C LEU A 289 -2.04 4.62 -25.72
N HIS A 290 -0.95 5.38 -25.93
CA HIS A 290 -1.04 6.80 -26.22
C HIS A 290 -1.84 7.11 -27.50
N HIS A 291 -1.75 6.23 -28.50
CA HIS A 291 -2.56 6.36 -29.73
C HIS A 291 -4.03 6.00 -29.50
N SER A 292 -4.34 5.11 -28.56
CA SER A 292 -5.72 4.70 -28.24
C SER A 292 -6.50 5.78 -27.50
N ASN A 293 -5.86 6.52 -26.59
CA ASN A 293 -6.51 7.61 -25.83
C ASN A 293 -7.11 8.73 -26.69
N ARG A 294 -6.65 8.91 -27.94
CA ARG A 294 -7.21 9.90 -28.86
C ARG A 294 -8.62 9.53 -29.37
N LEU A 295 -9.06 8.29 -29.15
CA LEU A 295 -10.30 7.74 -29.73
C LEU A 295 -11.35 7.33 -28.68
N ASN A 296 -11.14 7.53 -27.38
CA ASN A 296 -12.00 7.06 -26.27
C ASN A 296 -12.38 5.56 -26.37
N ALA A 297 -11.59 4.76 -27.05
CA ALA A 297 -11.88 3.37 -27.37
C ALA A 297 -10.77 2.43 -26.88
N ASN A 298 -10.26 2.64 -25.66
CA ASN A 298 -9.31 1.67 -25.12
C ASN A 298 -10.04 0.40 -24.71
N THR A 299 -9.64 -0.73 -25.30
CA THR A 299 -10.16 -2.07 -25.02
C THR A 299 -9.14 -2.95 -24.30
N ILE A 300 -7.98 -2.42 -23.94
CA ILE A 300 -6.90 -3.17 -23.31
C ILE A 300 -6.72 -2.72 -21.86
N ASN A 301 -6.69 -3.69 -20.96
CA ASN A 301 -6.33 -3.49 -19.55
C ASN A 301 -5.13 -4.38 -19.19
N ILE A 302 -4.21 -3.86 -18.40
CA ILE A 302 -3.07 -4.62 -17.87
C ILE A 302 -3.01 -4.37 -16.38
N VAL A 303 -2.94 -5.47 -15.63
CA VAL A 303 -2.84 -5.48 -14.16
C VAL A 303 -1.54 -6.15 -13.77
N GLU A 304 -0.72 -5.44 -13.01
CA GLU A 304 0.56 -5.95 -12.52
C GLU A 304 0.41 -6.46 -11.08
N ILE A 305 0.68 -7.75 -10.87
CA ILE A 305 0.67 -8.39 -9.55
C ILE A 305 2.12 -8.80 -9.23
N PRO A 306 2.83 -8.11 -8.31
CA PRO A 306 4.18 -8.51 -7.94
C PRO A 306 4.18 -9.95 -7.39
N ILE A 307 4.79 -10.91 -8.11
CA ILE A 307 4.85 -12.31 -7.72
C ILE A 307 6.22 -12.59 -7.09
N GLY A 308 6.31 -12.46 -5.77
CA GLY A 308 7.53 -12.73 -5.01
C GLY A 308 7.36 -13.73 -3.89
N THR A 309 6.14 -13.99 -3.44
CA THR A 309 5.83 -14.85 -2.28
C THR A 309 4.94 -16.03 -2.67
N LYS A 310 4.95 -17.10 -1.82
CA LYS A 310 4.06 -18.26 -1.97
C LYS A 310 2.59 -17.83 -2.02
N ASN A 311 2.19 -16.92 -1.15
CA ASN A 311 0.82 -16.41 -1.06
C ASN A 311 0.35 -15.75 -2.37
N GLN A 312 1.23 -14.99 -3.05
CA GLN A 312 0.90 -14.35 -4.32
C GLN A 312 0.72 -15.36 -5.45
N LYS A 313 1.52 -16.44 -5.46
CA LYS A 313 1.36 -17.54 -6.43
C LYS A 313 0.03 -18.28 -6.23
N GLU A 314 -0.34 -18.57 -4.99
CA GLU A 314 -1.62 -19.20 -4.65
C GLU A 314 -2.80 -18.32 -5.08
N ARG A 315 -2.68 -17.00 -4.90
CA ARG A 315 -3.69 -16.04 -5.33
C ARG A 315 -3.88 -15.99 -6.86
N VAL A 316 -2.79 -16.09 -7.62
CA VAL A 316 -2.85 -16.18 -9.07
C VAL A 316 -3.52 -17.48 -9.52
N ALA A 317 -3.23 -18.59 -8.84
CA ALA A 317 -3.90 -19.87 -9.09
C ALA A 317 -5.40 -19.81 -8.76
N ASP A 318 -5.78 -19.24 -7.63
CA ASP A 318 -7.18 -19.03 -7.24
C ASP A 318 -7.93 -18.15 -8.26
N LEU A 319 -7.26 -17.08 -8.73
CA LEU A 319 -7.80 -16.20 -9.78
C LEU A 319 -8.01 -16.97 -11.09
N GLY A 320 -7.08 -17.85 -11.46
CA GLY A 320 -7.21 -18.73 -12.63
C GLY A 320 -8.45 -19.63 -12.54
N ILE A 321 -8.73 -20.18 -11.36
CA ILE A 321 -9.93 -21.01 -11.11
C ILE A 321 -11.20 -20.16 -11.25
N VAL A 322 -11.25 -19.00 -10.61
CA VAL A 322 -12.41 -18.10 -10.63
C VAL A 322 -12.72 -17.61 -12.06
N LEU A 323 -11.69 -17.29 -12.83
CA LEU A 323 -11.83 -16.79 -14.20
C LEU A 323 -11.96 -17.91 -15.24
N ASN A 324 -11.76 -19.17 -14.85
CA ASN A 324 -11.64 -20.32 -15.76
C ASN A 324 -10.51 -20.13 -16.81
N ALA A 325 -9.40 -19.56 -16.36
CA ALA A 325 -8.22 -19.31 -17.17
C ALA A 325 -7.05 -20.17 -16.67
N LYS A 326 -6.31 -20.83 -17.59
CA LYS A 326 -5.08 -21.54 -17.24
C LYS A 326 -3.93 -20.54 -17.17
N PRO A 327 -3.29 -20.32 -16.00
CA PRO A 327 -2.16 -19.41 -15.91
C PRO A 327 -0.95 -19.91 -16.72
N ILE A 328 -0.22 -18.99 -17.34
CA ILE A 328 0.99 -19.27 -18.10
C ILE A 328 2.19 -19.20 -17.17
N ASN A 329 2.91 -20.32 -17.05
CA ASN A 329 4.15 -20.36 -16.29
C ASN A 329 5.31 -19.79 -17.12
N VAL A 330 5.84 -18.64 -16.72
CA VAL A 330 6.96 -17.98 -17.42
C VAL A 330 8.34 -18.49 -16.99
N ALA A 331 8.43 -19.29 -15.95
CA ALA A 331 9.72 -19.78 -15.42
C ALA A 331 10.43 -20.76 -16.37
N THR A 332 9.68 -21.45 -17.22
CA THR A 332 10.23 -22.41 -18.19
C THR A 332 10.84 -21.73 -19.43
N ASN A 333 10.56 -20.45 -19.66
CA ASN A 333 10.91 -19.71 -20.87
C ASN A 333 10.41 -20.35 -22.18
N ILE A 334 9.49 -21.30 -22.11
CA ILE A 334 8.90 -22.01 -23.25
C ILE A 334 7.45 -21.55 -23.37
N LEU A 335 7.03 -21.23 -24.60
CA LEU A 335 5.66 -20.82 -24.87
C LEU A 335 4.68 -22.02 -24.74
N PRO A 336 3.42 -21.76 -24.35
CA PRO A 336 2.38 -22.79 -24.32
C PRO A 336 2.25 -23.53 -25.67
N GLY A 337 2.10 -24.85 -25.58
CA GLY A 337 2.02 -25.73 -26.76
C GLY A 337 3.35 -26.25 -27.29
N PHE A 338 4.46 -25.82 -26.69
CA PHE A 338 5.80 -26.24 -27.07
C PHE A 338 6.53 -27.05 -25.99
N GLU A 339 5.85 -27.42 -24.91
CA GLU A 339 6.45 -28.08 -23.74
C GLU A 339 7.07 -29.45 -24.10
N GLU A 340 6.53 -30.14 -25.11
CA GLU A 340 6.99 -31.46 -25.56
C GLU A 340 7.95 -31.39 -26.76
N LEU A 341 8.18 -30.18 -27.30
CA LEU A 341 9.05 -30.03 -28.47
C LEU A 341 10.53 -30.15 -28.06
N PRO A 342 11.39 -30.88 -28.87
CA PRO A 342 12.82 -30.87 -28.62
C PRO A 342 13.41 -29.47 -28.58
N THR A 343 14.31 -29.22 -27.64
CA THR A 343 14.86 -27.88 -27.36
C THR A 343 15.50 -27.24 -28.60
N GLU A 344 16.24 -28.05 -29.41
CA GLU A 344 16.87 -27.56 -30.65
C GLU A 344 15.84 -27.12 -31.70
N GLU A 345 14.76 -27.85 -31.84
CA GLU A 345 13.68 -27.53 -32.77
C GLU A 345 12.94 -26.27 -32.34
N TYR A 346 12.66 -26.11 -31.03
CA TYR A 346 12.07 -24.89 -30.47
C TYR A 346 12.93 -23.66 -30.74
N PHE A 347 14.24 -23.73 -30.47
CA PHE A 347 15.11 -22.55 -30.62
C PHE A 347 15.37 -22.18 -32.08
N ASN A 348 15.33 -23.14 -33.00
CA ASN A 348 15.53 -22.89 -34.44
C ASN A 348 14.30 -22.23 -35.10
N LYS A 349 13.12 -22.25 -34.47
CA LYS A 349 11.91 -21.67 -35.03
C LYS A 349 11.90 -20.14 -34.86
N PRO A 350 11.48 -19.36 -35.89
CA PRO A 350 11.36 -17.89 -35.75
C PRO A 350 10.44 -17.50 -34.61
N ILE A 351 10.82 -16.45 -33.86
CA ILE A 351 10.08 -15.98 -32.66
C ILE A 351 8.62 -15.67 -32.99
N LYS A 352 8.38 -15.01 -34.12
CA LYS A 352 7.04 -14.62 -34.55
C LYS A 352 6.14 -15.82 -34.85
N ASP A 353 6.71 -16.87 -35.46
CA ASP A 353 5.97 -18.09 -35.77
C ASP A 353 5.62 -18.84 -34.46
N LYS A 354 6.61 -19.00 -33.56
CA LYS A 354 6.36 -19.54 -32.20
C LYS A 354 5.24 -18.79 -31.46
N ALA A 355 5.31 -17.46 -31.47
CA ALA A 355 4.33 -16.63 -30.82
C ALA A 355 2.91 -16.80 -31.40
N SER A 356 2.81 -16.87 -32.74
CA SER A 356 1.52 -17.05 -33.43
C SER A 356 0.92 -18.43 -33.18
N GLU A 357 1.73 -19.49 -33.23
CA GLU A 357 1.29 -20.86 -32.93
C GLU A 357 0.87 -21.00 -31.44
N ALA A 358 1.63 -20.42 -30.51
CA ALA A 358 1.27 -20.43 -29.11
C ALA A 358 -0.06 -19.70 -28.86
N LEU A 359 -0.31 -18.57 -29.53
CA LEU A 359 -1.58 -17.88 -29.44
C LEU A 359 -2.75 -18.73 -29.92
N GLN A 360 -2.58 -19.42 -31.04
CA GLN A 360 -3.60 -20.34 -31.54
C GLN A 360 -3.85 -21.49 -30.56
N PHE A 361 -2.80 -22.13 -30.08
CA PHE A 361 -2.88 -23.20 -29.10
C PHE A 361 -3.62 -22.74 -27.81
N MET A 362 -3.29 -21.55 -27.31
CA MET A 362 -3.92 -21.00 -26.11
C MET A 362 -5.42 -20.73 -26.30
N LYS A 363 -5.85 -20.24 -27.48
CA LYS A 363 -7.27 -20.03 -27.79
C LYS A 363 -8.06 -21.34 -27.77
N GLU A 364 -7.45 -22.45 -28.14
CA GLU A 364 -8.06 -23.78 -28.18
C GLU A 364 -8.04 -24.50 -26.82
N ASN A 365 -7.13 -24.13 -25.91
CA ASN A 365 -6.82 -24.87 -24.67
C ASN A 365 -7.12 -24.14 -23.36
N LYS A 366 -8.16 -23.30 -23.31
CA LYS A 366 -8.66 -22.64 -22.08
C LYS A 366 -7.63 -21.78 -21.34
N TYR A 367 -6.70 -21.14 -22.05
CA TYR A 367 -5.82 -20.16 -21.42
C TYR A 367 -6.50 -18.82 -21.19
N PHE A 368 -7.57 -18.55 -21.93
CA PHE A 368 -8.37 -17.33 -21.78
C PHE A 368 -9.58 -17.59 -20.91
N GLY A 369 -9.70 -16.78 -19.84
CA GLY A 369 -10.92 -16.66 -19.06
C GLY A 369 -11.79 -15.52 -19.57
N LYS A 370 -12.99 -15.37 -19.00
CA LYS A 370 -13.93 -14.28 -19.34
C LYS A 370 -14.57 -13.69 -18.09
N SER A 371 -14.65 -12.36 -18.08
CA SER A 371 -15.35 -11.60 -17.05
C SER A 371 -15.64 -10.17 -17.53
N ASP A 372 -16.61 -9.52 -16.91
CA ASP A 372 -16.70 -8.08 -16.94
C ASP A 372 -15.62 -7.52 -16.00
N VAL A 373 -14.86 -6.51 -16.44
CA VAL A 373 -13.71 -5.99 -15.71
C VAL A 373 -13.88 -4.50 -15.44
N MET A 374 -13.74 -4.12 -14.18
CA MET A 374 -13.59 -2.73 -13.77
C MET A 374 -12.27 -2.58 -13.03
N SER A 375 -11.32 -1.82 -13.59
CA SER A 375 -10.00 -1.60 -13.01
C SER A 375 -9.82 -0.13 -12.65
N TYR A 376 -9.46 0.11 -11.41
CA TYR A 376 -9.13 1.42 -10.83
C TYR A 376 -7.63 1.53 -10.62
N SER A 377 -7.15 2.59 -10.00
CA SER A 377 -5.71 2.81 -9.77
C SER A 377 -5.07 1.76 -8.86
N ASP A 378 -5.82 1.21 -7.90
CA ASP A 378 -5.32 0.36 -6.81
C ASP A 378 -6.03 -0.99 -6.70
N TYR A 379 -7.12 -1.21 -7.42
CA TYR A 379 -7.82 -2.50 -7.44
C TYR A 379 -8.55 -2.76 -8.75
N THR A 380 -8.82 -4.04 -9.00
CA THR A 380 -9.60 -4.53 -10.14
C THR A 380 -10.73 -5.43 -9.66
N ILE A 381 -11.91 -5.29 -10.26
CA ILE A 381 -13.10 -6.09 -9.98
C ILE A 381 -13.40 -6.94 -11.21
N PHE A 382 -13.58 -8.23 -10.98
CA PHE A 382 -14.04 -9.19 -11.99
C PHE A 382 -15.50 -9.56 -11.69
N GLU A 383 -16.43 -9.13 -12.53
CA GLU A 383 -17.85 -9.44 -12.39
C GLU A 383 -18.26 -10.57 -13.34
N ASN A 384 -19.17 -11.42 -12.90
CA ASN A 384 -19.67 -12.55 -13.69
C ASN A 384 -18.55 -13.44 -14.29
N PRO A 385 -17.49 -13.79 -13.53
CA PRO A 385 -16.41 -14.59 -14.09
C PRO A 385 -16.88 -16.01 -14.41
N GLN A 386 -16.36 -16.56 -15.51
CA GLN A 386 -16.81 -17.84 -16.06
C GLN A 386 -16.57 -19.05 -15.14
N GLY A 387 -15.56 -18.99 -14.27
CA GLY A 387 -15.20 -20.09 -13.37
C GLY A 387 -15.96 -20.07 -12.02
N ALA A 388 -16.67 -19.00 -11.72
CA ALA A 388 -17.42 -18.90 -10.47
C ALA A 388 -18.49 -19.99 -10.36
N GLY A 389 -18.50 -20.70 -9.22
CA GLY A 389 -19.43 -21.81 -9.00
C GLY A 389 -19.09 -23.12 -9.72
N SER A 390 -17.99 -23.20 -10.46
CA SER A 390 -17.52 -24.46 -11.05
C SER A 390 -17.10 -25.47 -9.98
N ASP A 391 -17.06 -26.77 -10.36
CA ASP A 391 -16.63 -27.84 -9.44
C ASP A 391 -15.23 -27.59 -8.88
N LEU A 392 -14.32 -27.06 -9.71
CA LEU A 392 -12.95 -26.68 -9.28
C LEU A 392 -12.99 -25.54 -8.27
N HIS A 393 -13.85 -24.54 -8.48
CA HIS A 393 -14.01 -23.43 -7.57
C HIS A 393 -14.55 -23.87 -6.20
N VAL A 394 -15.60 -24.70 -6.20
CA VAL A 394 -16.19 -25.28 -4.99
C VAL A 394 -15.19 -26.17 -4.26
N ALA A 395 -14.44 -27.00 -4.98
CA ALA A 395 -13.40 -27.83 -4.41
C ALA A 395 -12.31 -27.00 -3.74
N ARG A 396 -11.88 -25.90 -4.37
CA ARG A 396 -10.86 -24.99 -3.82
C ARG A 396 -11.33 -24.27 -2.56
N ILE A 397 -12.59 -23.82 -2.51
CA ILE A 397 -13.20 -23.26 -1.28
C ILE A 397 -13.16 -24.27 -0.14
N ASN A 398 -13.54 -25.51 -0.41
CA ASN A 398 -13.54 -26.57 0.60
C ASN A 398 -12.12 -26.89 1.10
N GLU A 399 -11.15 -27.02 0.20
CA GLU A 399 -9.75 -27.24 0.53
C GLU A 399 -9.20 -26.12 1.44
N THR A 400 -9.40 -24.87 1.05
CA THR A 400 -8.95 -23.70 1.83
C THR A 400 -9.64 -23.64 3.20
N THR A 401 -10.93 -23.97 3.25
CA THR A 401 -11.70 -24.03 4.53
C THR A 401 -11.17 -25.10 5.45
N VAL A 402 -10.88 -26.30 4.94
CA VAL A 402 -10.31 -27.40 5.72
C VAL A 402 -8.93 -27.04 6.24
N GLU A 403 -8.10 -26.44 5.40
CA GLU A 403 -6.77 -26.00 5.81
C GLU A 403 -6.82 -24.92 6.89
N LEU A 404 -7.69 -23.89 6.74
CA LEU A 404 -7.90 -22.87 7.76
C LEU A 404 -8.32 -23.49 9.09
N ASN A 405 -9.31 -24.40 9.08
CA ASN A 405 -9.78 -25.06 10.29
C ASN A 405 -8.72 -25.94 10.95
N ARG A 406 -7.84 -26.56 10.15
CA ARG A 406 -6.68 -27.32 10.65
C ARG A 406 -5.67 -26.41 11.32
N LYS A 407 -5.33 -25.29 10.69
CA LYS A 407 -4.35 -24.32 11.18
C LYS A 407 -4.82 -23.60 12.45
N LEU A 408 -6.10 -23.28 12.56
CA LEU A 408 -6.69 -22.70 13.78
C LEU A 408 -6.58 -23.60 15.01
N LYS A 409 -6.48 -24.93 14.82
CA LYS A 409 -6.32 -25.89 15.91
C LYS A 409 -4.88 -26.14 16.33
N LEU A 410 -3.89 -25.66 15.58
CA LEU A 410 -2.47 -25.87 15.83
C LEU A 410 -1.89 -24.65 16.59
N PRO A 411 -1.40 -24.84 17.84
CA PRO A 411 -0.84 -23.72 18.62
C PRO A 411 0.41 -23.07 18.00
N SER A 412 1.07 -23.77 17.08
CA SER A 412 2.29 -23.30 16.40
C SER A 412 2.03 -22.51 15.12
N THR A 413 0.77 -22.32 14.71
CA THR A 413 0.46 -21.59 13.48
C THR A 413 0.57 -20.08 13.73
N GLY A 414 1.36 -19.39 12.92
CA GLY A 414 1.50 -17.94 12.98
C GLY A 414 0.21 -17.21 12.58
N GLU A 415 -0.13 -16.13 13.26
CA GLU A 415 -1.32 -15.32 12.97
C GLU A 415 -1.35 -14.81 11.53
N LEU A 416 -0.18 -14.52 10.96
CA LEU A 416 -0.06 -14.09 9.57
C LEU A 416 -0.55 -15.16 8.59
N GLU A 417 -0.24 -16.44 8.84
CA GLU A 417 -0.68 -17.54 7.99
C GLU A 417 -2.21 -17.73 8.06
N ILE A 418 -2.79 -17.59 9.24
CA ILE A 418 -4.25 -17.61 9.43
C ILE A 418 -4.91 -16.45 8.69
N ALA A 419 -4.36 -15.24 8.81
CA ALA A 419 -4.88 -14.07 8.11
C ALA A 419 -4.82 -14.24 6.58
N GLN A 420 -3.74 -14.81 6.05
CA GLN A 420 -3.61 -15.10 4.62
C GLN A 420 -4.66 -16.12 4.15
N LEU A 421 -4.90 -17.20 4.88
CA LEU A 421 -5.91 -18.19 4.52
C LEU A 421 -7.33 -17.61 4.59
N ARG A 422 -7.62 -16.73 5.54
CA ARG A 422 -8.90 -16.00 5.59
C ARG A 422 -9.08 -15.08 4.38
N GLU A 423 -8.02 -14.38 4.00
CA GLU A 423 -8.02 -13.51 2.82
C GLU A 423 -8.27 -14.30 1.53
N HIS A 424 -7.64 -15.48 1.36
CA HIS A 424 -7.90 -16.40 0.25
C HIS A 424 -9.35 -16.89 0.24
N LEU A 425 -9.87 -17.32 1.38
CA LEU A 425 -11.25 -17.78 1.51
C LEU A 425 -12.25 -16.67 1.22
N SER A 426 -11.99 -15.45 1.70
CA SER A 426 -12.82 -14.27 1.41
C SER A 426 -12.87 -13.97 -0.09
N PHE A 427 -11.73 -14.04 -0.77
CA PHE A 427 -11.67 -13.88 -2.22
C PHE A 427 -12.49 -14.97 -2.93
N LEU A 428 -12.25 -16.25 -2.63
CA LEU A 428 -12.94 -17.38 -3.26
C LEU A 428 -14.46 -17.37 -3.01
N THR A 429 -14.91 -16.97 -1.82
CA THR A 429 -16.34 -16.95 -1.47
C THR A 429 -17.07 -15.70 -1.97
N ASN A 430 -16.36 -14.78 -2.63
CA ASN A 430 -16.93 -13.55 -3.18
C ASN A 430 -17.77 -12.75 -2.17
N LYS A 431 -17.27 -12.60 -0.95
CA LYS A 431 -17.90 -11.74 0.06
C LYS A 431 -17.61 -10.28 -0.26
N THR A 432 -18.28 -9.76 -1.29
CA THR A 432 -18.08 -8.39 -1.77
C THR A 432 -19.39 -7.61 -1.66
N LEU A 433 -19.29 -6.34 -1.28
CA LEU A 433 -20.40 -5.42 -1.10
C LEU A 433 -20.05 -4.08 -1.74
N ARG A 434 -21.00 -3.44 -2.40
CA ARG A 434 -20.88 -2.07 -2.88
C ARG A 434 -21.53 -1.11 -1.91
N LEU A 435 -20.73 -0.14 -1.44
CA LEU A 435 -21.18 1.00 -0.66
C LEU A 435 -21.26 2.22 -1.57
N TYR A 436 -22.46 2.61 -1.95
CA TYR A 436 -22.70 3.85 -2.70
C TYR A 436 -22.74 5.02 -1.72
N VAL A 437 -21.86 5.99 -1.93
CA VAL A 437 -21.68 7.15 -1.05
C VAL A 437 -22.48 8.32 -1.57
N GLY A 438 -23.46 8.74 -0.80
CA GLY A 438 -24.27 9.90 -1.06
C GLY A 438 -23.63 11.23 -0.62
N GLY A 439 -24.14 12.33 -1.19
CA GLY A 439 -23.72 13.67 -0.80
C GLY A 439 -24.35 14.75 -1.69
N GLU A 440 -24.46 15.95 -1.15
CA GLU A 440 -25.09 17.09 -1.81
C GLU A 440 -24.31 17.59 -3.05
N THR A 441 -22.98 17.38 -3.05
CA THR A 441 -22.09 17.77 -4.16
C THR A 441 -21.06 16.69 -4.44
N ASP A 442 -20.53 16.66 -5.67
CA ASP A 442 -19.48 15.71 -6.06
C ASP A 442 -18.21 15.85 -5.23
N THR A 443 -17.90 17.07 -4.78
CA THR A 443 -16.77 17.34 -3.89
C THR A 443 -16.97 16.66 -2.52
N ILE A 444 -18.19 16.73 -1.96
CA ILE A 444 -18.52 16.07 -0.69
C ILE A 444 -18.51 14.56 -0.85
N LYS A 445 -19.08 14.03 -1.94
CA LYS A 445 -19.07 12.59 -2.25
C LYS A 445 -17.64 12.08 -2.35
N LYS A 446 -16.77 12.76 -3.08
CA LYS A 446 -15.37 12.39 -3.24
C LYS A 446 -14.63 12.39 -1.89
N ALA A 447 -14.79 13.44 -1.08
CA ALA A 447 -14.15 13.50 0.24
C ALA A 447 -14.63 12.37 1.17
N ARG A 448 -15.92 12.00 1.11
CA ARG A 448 -16.45 10.87 1.88
C ARG A 448 -15.94 9.53 1.37
N ILE A 449 -15.79 9.34 0.05
CA ILE A 449 -15.19 8.12 -0.55
C ILE A 449 -13.77 7.94 -0.05
N ASP A 450 -12.93 8.97 -0.12
CA ASP A 450 -11.55 8.93 0.36
C ASP A 450 -11.50 8.52 1.86
N LEU A 451 -12.39 9.08 2.69
CA LEU A 451 -12.49 8.71 4.11
C LEU A 451 -12.93 7.25 4.33
N PHE A 452 -13.90 6.75 3.54
CA PHE A 452 -14.32 5.34 3.63
C PHE A 452 -13.20 4.39 3.22
N ASP A 453 -12.46 4.71 2.16
CA ASP A 453 -11.33 3.91 1.71
C ASP A 453 -10.25 3.82 2.77
N ASP A 454 -9.92 4.93 3.45
CA ASP A 454 -8.98 4.96 4.56
C ASP A 454 -9.48 4.11 5.74
N ALA A 455 -10.75 4.23 6.10
CA ALA A 455 -11.34 3.46 7.20
C ALA A 455 -11.38 1.94 6.89
N ILE A 456 -11.68 1.55 5.66
CA ILE A 456 -11.67 0.15 5.21
C ILE A 456 -10.24 -0.41 5.29
N ARG A 457 -9.23 0.33 4.85
CA ARG A 457 -7.82 -0.07 4.95
C ARG A 457 -7.39 -0.21 6.41
N ALA A 458 -7.78 0.73 7.27
CA ALA A 458 -7.51 0.70 8.70
C ALA A 458 -8.13 -0.55 9.36
N ILE A 459 -9.38 -0.89 9.04
CA ILE A 459 -10.04 -2.11 9.53
C ILE A 459 -9.33 -3.37 9.03
N LYS A 460 -8.97 -3.44 7.75
CA LYS A 460 -8.21 -4.58 7.19
C LYS A 460 -6.84 -4.73 7.86
N ALA A 461 -6.13 -3.63 8.11
CA ALA A 461 -4.86 -3.66 8.82
C ALA A 461 -5.03 -4.11 10.29
N THR A 462 -6.10 -3.67 10.95
CA THR A 462 -6.44 -4.13 12.31
C THR A 462 -6.72 -5.63 12.35
N SER A 463 -7.38 -6.18 11.35
CA SER A 463 -7.64 -7.63 11.27
C SER A 463 -6.34 -8.44 11.15
N LYS A 464 -5.31 -7.87 10.51
CA LYS A 464 -4.00 -8.55 10.34
C LYS A 464 -3.08 -8.40 11.55
N PHE A 465 -3.04 -7.22 12.17
CA PHE A 465 -1.99 -6.83 13.12
C PHE A 465 -2.52 -6.54 14.52
N GLY A 466 -3.83 -6.52 14.72
CA GLY A 466 -4.44 -6.03 15.94
C GLY A 466 -4.47 -4.51 16.02
N TYR A 467 -4.71 -3.97 17.20
CA TYR A 467 -4.80 -2.54 17.46
C TYR A 467 -4.07 -2.14 18.75
N SER A 468 -3.67 -0.89 18.83
CA SER A 468 -2.94 -0.33 19.96
C SER A 468 -3.69 0.84 20.61
N LYS A 469 -3.15 1.37 21.72
CA LYS A 469 -3.74 2.49 22.46
C LYS A 469 -3.74 3.82 21.68
N GLY A 470 -2.95 3.90 20.62
CA GLY A 470 -2.89 5.07 19.74
C GLY A 470 -1.99 6.21 20.21
N CYS A 471 -2.06 7.33 19.52
CA CYS A 471 -1.21 8.52 19.76
C CYS A 471 0.30 8.24 19.73
N ASN A 472 0.75 7.17 19.06
CA ASN A 472 2.14 6.71 19.03
C ASN A 472 2.70 6.28 20.42
N LEU A 473 1.87 6.13 21.44
CA LEU A 473 2.32 5.81 22.80
C LEU A 473 2.95 4.41 22.84
N ASP A 474 2.33 3.41 22.20
CA ASP A 474 2.87 2.05 22.19
C ASP A 474 4.23 1.98 21.47
N ILE A 475 4.45 2.84 20.46
CA ILE A 475 5.77 2.97 19.83
C ILE A 475 6.80 3.53 20.81
N ILE A 476 6.44 4.57 21.56
CA ILE A 476 7.32 5.18 22.58
C ILE A 476 7.68 4.16 23.66
N LEU A 477 6.70 3.37 24.13
CA LEU A 477 6.91 2.32 25.12
C LEU A 477 7.78 1.20 24.58
N ALA A 478 7.52 0.70 23.38
CA ALA A 478 8.31 -0.35 22.73
C ALA A 478 9.76 0.09 22.51
N LEU A 479 9.98 1.35 22.11
CA LEU A 479 11.32 1.94 21.97
C LEU A 479 12.03 2.01 23.33
N ASN A 480 11.32 2.43 24.38
CA ASN A 480 11.88 2.51 25.73
C ASN A 480 12.25 1.12 26.28
N ASP A 481 11.38 0.14 26.12
CA ASP A 481 11.64 -1.25 26.51
C ASP A 481 12.83 -1.84 25.73
N SER A 482 12.98 -1.50 24.46
CA SER A 482 14.12 -1.93 23.65
C SER A 482 15.43 -1.30 24.12
N ILE A 483 15.41 -0.04 24.56
CA ILE A 483 16.58 0.63 25.16
C ILE A 483 16.98 -0.09 26.44
N LEU A 484 16.04 -0.35 27.35
CA LEU A 484 16.30 -1.03 28.61
C LEU A 484 16.84 -2.45 28.41
N GLU A 485 16.30 -3.17 27.43
CA GLU A 485 16.80 -4.52 27.08
C GLU A 485 18.25 -4.48 26.60
N LEU A 486 18.62 -3.58 25.69
CA LEU A 486 20.00 -3.44 25.22
C LEU A 486 20.94 -2.99 26.32
N GLN A 487 20.49 -2.13 27.25
CA GLN A 487 21.28 -1.76 28.43
C GLN A 487 21.59 -2.97 29.31
N GLY A 488 20.58 -3.83 29.59
CA GLY A 488 20.78 -5.06 30.35
C GLY A 488 21.66 -6.11 29.64
N ILE A 489 21.70 -6.09 28.30
CA ILE A 489 22.62 -6.93 27.52
C ILE A 489 24.05 -6.40 27.64
N ILE A 490 24.28 -5.09 27.55
CA ILE A 490 25.61 -4.46 27.68
C ILE A 490 26.25 -4.80 29.03
N GLU A 491 25.49 -4.82 30.13
CA GLU A 491 26.01 -5.15 31.46
C GLU A 491 26.60 -6.56 31.55
N LYS A 492 26.16 -7.48 30.68
CA LYS A 492 26.59 -8.90 30.65
C LYS A 492 27.58 -9.21 29.55
N GLU A 493 27.71 -8.31 28.56
CA GLU A 493 28.57 -8.50 27.38
C GLU A 493 30.02 -8.22 27.72
N LYS A 494 30.93 -9.04 27.18
CA LYS A 494 32.38 -8.91 27.40
C LYS A 494 33.16 -8.46 26.18
N GLN A 495 32.55 -8.55 24.99
CA GLN A 495 33.20 -8.15 23.75
C GLN A 495 33.00 -6.65 23.49
N GLN A 496 34.08 -5.87 23.48
CA GLN A 496 34.01 -4.42 23.30
C GLN A 496 33.34 -4.02 21.97
N SER A 497 33.58 -4.77 20.90
CA SER A 497 32.94 -4.49 19.59
C SER A 497 31.42 -4.65 19.60
N GLN A 498 30.89 -5.60 20.41
CA GLN A 498 29.46 -5.77 20.60
C GLN A 498 28.87 -4.66 21.48
N ILE A 499 29.57 -4.30 22.54
CA ILE A 499 29.22 -3.18 23.41
C ILE A 499 29.09 -1.89 22.60
N ASP A 500 30.07 -1.58 21.75
CA ASP A 500 30.05 -0.39 20.89
C ASP A 500 28.88 -0.40 19.89
N LEU A 501 28.54 -1.57 19.35
CA LEU A 501 27.38 -1.73 18.48
C LEU A 501 26.06 -1.48 19.22
N TYR A 502 25.88 -2.07 20.41
CA TYR A 502 24.69 -1.87 21.23
C TYR A 502 24.57 -0.42 21.72
N GLN A 503 25.66 0.25 22.08
CA GLN A 503 25.66 1.65 22.44
C GLN A 503 25.20 2.56 21.27
N LYS A 504 25.67 2.29 20.05
CA LYS A 504 25.19 3.00 18.85
C LYS A 504 23.70 2.73 18.58
N SER A 505 23.25 1.49 18.77
CA SER A 505 21.84 1.12 18.65
C SER A 505 20.97 1.84 19.68
N ILE A 506 21.42 1.99 20.92
CA ILE A 506 20.74 2.75 21.97
C ILE A 506 20.62 4.23 21.60
N LEU A 507 21.69 4.83 21.03
CA LEU A 507 21.61 6.22 20.56
C LEU A 507 20.54 6.40 19.46
N LEU A 508 20.47 5.48 18.51
CA LEU A 508 19.47 5.49 17.44
C LEU A 508 18.04 5.25 17.97
N LEU A 509 17.87 4.30 18.90
CA LEU A 509 16.58 4.07 19.58
C LEU A 509 16.13 5.32 20.35
N THR A 510 17.05 5.95 21.07
CA THR A 510 16.76 7.17 21.84
C THR A 510 16.36 8.32 20.90
N ALA A 511 17.08 8.52 19.80
CA ALA A 511 16.73 9.53 18.80
C ALA A 511 15.35 9.27 18.19
N THR A 512 15.04 8.01 17.90
CA THR A 512 13.73 7.60 17.37
C THR A 512 12.62 7.81 18.40
N ARG A 513 12.82 7.35 19.65
CA ARG A 513 11.87 7.56 20.74
C ARG A 513 11.54 9.03 20.94
N ASP A 514 12.55 9.87 21.00
CA ASP A 514 12.38 11.29 21.24
C ASP A 514 11.69 11.99 20.06
N ALA A 515 11.86 11.48 18.82
CA ALA A 515 11.11 11.96 17.67
C ALA A 515 9.61 11.63 17.79
N PHE A 516 9.25 10.44 18.29
CA PHE A 516 7.85 10.08 18.55
C PHE A 516 7.28 10.83 19.78
N ILE A 517 8.09 11.16 20.77
CA ILE A 517 7.69 12.06 21.86
C ILE A 517 7.36 13.46 21.31
N ASP A 518 8.13 13.99 20.37
CA ASP A 518 7.81 15.26 19.73
C ASP A 518 6.51 15.21 18.91
N LEU A 519 6.22 14.08 18.25
CA LEU A 519 4.93 13.86 17.59
C LEU A 519 3.77 13.84 18.58
N TYR A 520 3.96 13.16 19.70
CA TYR A 520 2.98 13.13 20.78
C TYR A 520 2.75 14.55 21.34
N LYS A 521 3.82 15.32 21.59
CA LYS A 521 3.73 16.73 21.97
C LYS A 521 2.94 17.55 20.98
N LEU A 522 3.24 17.43 19.68
CA LEU A 522 2.53 18.15 18.62
C LEU A 522 1.02 17.85 18.62
N LEU A 523 0.65 16.61 18.94
CA LEU A 523 -0.75 16.20 19.02
C LEU A 523 -1.47 16.84 20.22
N ILE A 524 -0.86 16.79 21.41
CA ILE A 524 -1.51 17.19 22.65
C ILE A 524 -1.33 18.68 23.01
N SER A 525 -0.32 19.37 22.46
CA SER A 525 -0.09 20.80 22.67
C SER A 525 -1.22 21.69 22.15
N LYS A 526 -2.06 21.16 21.24
CA LYS A 526 -3.27 21.85 20.76
C LYS A 526 -4.37 21.95 21.84
N PHE A 527 -4.22 21.26 22.96
CA PHE A 527 -5.25 21.11 24.00
C PHE A 527 -4.74 21.44 25.39
N TYR A 528 -3.43 21.33 25.66
CA TYR A 528 -2.83 21.53 26.97
C TYR A 528 -1.62 22.46 26.88
N ASP A 529 -1.32 23.14 27.99
CA ASP A 529 -0.08 23.89 28.13
C ASP A 529 1.14 22.93 28.20
N ASP A 530 2.33 23.48 27.94
CA ASP A 530 3.57 22.71 27.90
C ASP A 530 3.89 22.02 29.25
N ALA A 531 3.52 22.59 30.39
CA ALA A 531 3.77 21.98 31.67
C ALA A 531 2.90 20.72 31.87
N THR A 532 1.63 20.79 31.49
CA THR A 532 0.70 19.66 31.50
C THR A 532 1.10 18.59 30.49
N VAL A 533 1.53 19.01 29.30
CA VAL A 533 2.05 18.10 28.26
C VAL A 533 3.23 17.29 28.78
N ASN A 534 4.24 17.93 29.35
CA ASN A 534 5.42 17.26 29.90
C ASN A 534 5.05 16.30 31.06
N LYS A 535 4.14 16.70 31.94
CA LYS A 535 3.65 15.85 33.02
C LYS A 535 2.92 14.61 32.49
N LEU A 536 2.09 14.77 31.47
CA LEU A 536 1.38 13.65 30.82
C LEU A 536 2.36 12.67 30.17
N ILE A 537 3.42 13.16 29.51
CA ILE A 537 4.45 12.31 28.90
C ILE A 537 5.18 11.51 29.96
N THR A 538 5.68 12.16 31.01
CA THR A 538 6.38 11.49 32.10
C THR A 538 5.51 10.41 32.71
N LYS A 539 4.26 10.76 33.05
CA LYS A 539 3.30 9.82 33.63
C LYS A 539 2.95 8.67 32.67
N SER A 540 2.85 8.92 31.35
CA SER A 540 2.54 7.90 30.36
C SER A 540 3.70 6.90 30.16
N VAL A 541 4.94 7.35 30.32
CA VAL A 541 6.13 6.49 30.26
C VAL A 541 6.29 5.67 31.55
N GLU A 542 5.99 6.27 32.70
CA GLU A 542 6.11 5.60 34.01
C GLU A 542 4.95 4.65 34.28
N ASP A 543 3.73 5.06 33.95
CA ASP A 543 2.48 4.36 34.26
C ASP A 543 1.88 3.81 32.95
N ARG A 544 2.23 2.58 32.57
CA ARG A 544 1.82 1.89 31.33
C ARG A 544 0.29 1.87 31.09
N ASN A 545 -0.51 2.33 32.06
CA ASN A 545 -1.96 2.33 32.06
C ASN A 545 -2.57 3.73 31.97
N VAL A 546 -1.85 4.76 31.54
CA VAL A 546 -2.43 6.10 31.41
C VAL A 546 -3.57 6.11 30.41
N LEU A 547 -4.75 6.33 30.92
CA LEU A 547 -5.97 6.52 30.17
C LEU A 547 -5.96 7.92 29.54
N PHE A 548 -6.11 7.97 28.21
CA PHE A 548 -6.33 9.22 27.51
C PHE A 548 -7.74 9.73 27.82
N HIS A 549 -7.84 10.94 28.38
CA HIS A 549 -9.13 11.59 28.56
C HIS A 549 -9.71 12.02 27.22
N ASN A 550 -11.01 11.81 27.05
CA ASN A 550 -11.75 12.34 25.92
C ASN A 550 -11.75 13.88 25.95
N TRP A 551 -11.30 14.48 24.87
CA TRP A 551 -11.12 15.90 24.67
C TRP A 551 -12.42 16.74 24.75
N ARG A 552 -13.58 16.09 24.64
CA ARG A 552 -14.86 16.80 24.59
C ARG A 552 -15.82 16.58 25.78
N HIS A 553 -15.81 15.41 26.43
CA HIS A 553 -16.87 15.08 27.42
C HIS A 553 -16.47 14.09 28.52
N GLN A 554 -15.25 14.11 29.05
CA GLN A 554 -14.84 13.22 30.16
C GLN A 554 -15.05 11.71 29.94
N GLU A 555 -15.42 11.28 28.76
CA GLU A 555 -15.52 9.87 28.38
C GLU A 555 -14.18 9.37 27.86
N GLN A 556 -13.80 8.17 28.25
CA GLN A 556 -12.56 7.52 27.84
C GLN A 556 -12.67 7.13 26.35
N ILE A 557 -11.97 7.84 25.47
CA ILE A 557 -11.77 7.39 24.09
C ILE A 557 -10.41 6.70 24.01
N LEU A 558 -10.43 5.43 23.67
CA LEU A 558 -9.25 4.74 23.18
C LEU A 558 -8.97 5.27 21.75
N PHE A 559 -7.86 5.97 21.57
CA PHE A 559 -7.33 6.25 20.24
C PHE A 559 -6.70 4.97 19.72
N LEU A 560 -7.45 4.26 18.89
CA LEU A 560 -6.97 3.03 18.25
C LEU A 560 -6.19 3.43 17.01
N HIS A 561 -4.88 3.24 17.01
CA HIS A 561 -4.05 3.43 15.81
C HIS A 561 -3.65 2.08 15.23
N VAL A 562 -3.96 1.88 13.97
CA VAL A 562 -3.60 0.69 13.19
C VAL A 562 -2.21 0.80 12.58
N ALA A 563 -1.71 2.04 12.45
CA ALA A 563 -0.48 2.38 11.74
C ALA A 563 0.88 2.12 12.45
N PRO A 564 1.01 1.81 13.76
CA PRO A 564 2.31 1.74 14.41
C PRO A 564 3.26 0.71 13.83
N PHE A 565 2.73 -0.39 13.25
CA PHE A 565 3.56 -1.47 12.74
C PHE A 565 4.34 -1.12 11.47
N HIS A 566 3.88 -0.16 10.68
CA HIS A 566 4.50 0.18 9.40
C HIS A 566 5.30 1.47 9.43
N CYS A 567 4.99 2.42 10.33
CA CYS A 567 5.84 3.59 10.56
C CYS A 567 7.28 3.24 10.97
N VAL A 568 7.48 2.08 11.61
CA VAL A 568 8.81 1.62 12.03
C VAL A 568 9.56 0.91 10.88
N GLN A 569 8.88 0.43 9.82
CA GLN A 569 9.51 -0.19 8.64
C GLN A 569 9.99 0.81 7.57
N CYS A 570 9.44 2.01 7.55
CA CYS A 570 9.83 3.10 6.66
C CYS A 570 10.88 3.99 7.29
#